data_78fd8d93ef6fa6200e8a834a809fa6de
#
_entry.id   78fd8d93ef6fa6200e8a834a809fa6de
#
_cell.length_a   1.000
_cell.length_b   1.000
_cell.length_c   1.000
_cell.angle_alpha   90.00
_cell.angle_beta   90.00
_cell.angle_gamma   90.00
#
_symmetry.space_group_name_H-M   'P 1'
#
loop_
_entity.id
_entity.type
_entity.pdbx_description
1 polymer ?
#
loop_
_entity_poly.entity_id
_entity_poly.type
_entity_poly.pdbx_seq_one_letter_code
_entity_poly.pdbx_strand_id
1 'polypeptide(L)'
;MGLIDYVNIARRRWMTILAFVVLGTVAAAAYTSTLTYSYTSSSRLYVSMATGTSVSDAYQGNMAAQQRVTSYVNLVTSERVMAGVIEDLQLDTTPAALASTITTSFAPATVLIGISVSDTTPDNARAINDAVVTEFRDLVNEIETTEIGAAPAAKVTVVDPAT
;
A
#
# COMPACT_ATOMS: atom_id res chain seq x y z
N MET A 1 46.05 -10.25 -31.84
CA MET A 1 45.03 -11.20 -31.43
C MET A 1 43.81 -10.93 -32.26
N GLY A 2 43.48 -11.80 -33.20
CA GLY A 2 42.34 -11.61 -34.09
C GLY A 2 41.08 -12.26 -33.53
N LEU A 3 39.90 -11.83 -34.00
CA LEU A 3 38.61 -12.42 -33.66
C LEU A 3 38.58 -13.95 -33.83
N ILE A 4 39.38 -14.49 -34.72
CA ILE A 4 39.54 -15.92 -35.00
C ILE A 4 40.14 -16.69 -33.81
N ASP A 5 41.03 -16.07 -33.05
CA ASP A 5 41.66 -16.70 -31.87
C ASP A 5 40.63 -16.92 -30.77
N TYR A 6 39.69 -15.99 -30.55
CA TYR A 6 38.61 -16.11 -29.57
C TYR A 6 37.62 -17.22 -29.94
N VAL A 7 37.29 -17.35 -31.23
CA VAL A 7 36.42 -18.41 -31.75
C VAL A 7 37.04 -19.80 -31.55
N ASN A 8 38.35 -19.93 -31.80
CA ASN A 8 39.07 -21.20 -31.61
C ASN A 8 39.18 -21.57 -30.11
N ILE A 9 39.40 -20.63 -29.22
CA ILE A 9 39.41 -20.87 -27.77
C ILE A 9 38.00 -21.30 -27.29
N ALA A 10 36.95 -20.61 -27.71
CA ALA A 10 35.59 -20.96 -27.38
C ALA A 10 35.21 -22.37 -27.86
N ARG A 11 35.60 -22.70 -29.08
CA ARG A 11 35.34 -24.03 -29.68
C ARG A 11 36.15 -25.16 -28.99
N ARG A 12 37.34 -24.86 -28.48
CA ARG A 12 38.16 -25.84 -27.75
C ARG A 12 37.71 -26.03 -26.32
N ARG A 13 37.09 -25.04 -25.70
CA ARG A 13 36.65 -25.06 -24.29
C ARG A 13 35.12 -24.95 -24.13
N TRP A 14 34.37 -25.29 -25.16
CA TRP A 14 32.91 -25.16 -25.18
C TRP A 14 32.22 -25.90 -24.02
N MET A 15 32.76 -27.11 -23.63
CA MET A 15 32.24 -27.87 -22.48
C MET A 15 32.40 -27.08 -21.17
N THR A 16 33.51 -26.39 -20.98
CA THR A 16 33.74 -25.57 -19.79
C THR A 16 32.80 -24.38 -19.75
N ILE A 17 32.61 -23.73 -20.91
CA ILE A 17 31.66 -22.62 -21.04
C ILE A 17 30.24 -23.10 -20.76
N LEU A 18 29.86 -24.24 -21.36
CA LEU A 18 28.55 -24.83 -21.13
C LEU A 18 28.31 -25.17 -19.66
N ALA A 19 29.32 -25.77 -18.98
CA ALA A 19 29.25 -26.10 -17.57
C ALA A 19 29.02 -24.85 -16.68
N PHE A 20 29.71 -23.75 -16.98
CA PHE A 20 29.49 -22.50 -16.25
C PHE A 20 28.13 -21.86 -16.54
N VAL A 21 27.64 -21.93 -17.77
CA VAL A 21 26.29 -21.46 -18.13
C VAL A 21 25.23 -22.28 -17.40
N VAL A 22 25.33 -23.61 -17.42
CA VAL A 22 24.39 -24.49 -16.71
C VAL A 22 24.45 -24.24 -15.20
N LEU A 23 25.64 -24.16 -14.62
CA LEU A 23 25.79 -23.87 -13.18
C LEU A 23 25.20 -22.52 -12.80
N GLY A 24 25.48 -21.48 -13.60
CA GLY A 24 24.90 -20.14 -13.40
C GLY A 24 23.37 -20.13 -13.52
N THR A 25 22.81 -20.83 -14.49
CA THR A 25 21.36 -20.94 -14.67
C THR A 25 20.70 -21.68 -13.50
N VAL A 26 21.29 -22.80 -13.05
CA VAL A 26 20.79 -23.55 -11.89
C VAL A 26 20.88 -22.71 -10.62
N ALA A 27 21.98 -22.02 -10.39
CA ALA A 27 22.14 -21.14 -9.24
C ALA A 27 21.13 -19.98 -9.26
N ALA A 28 20.90 -19.36 -10.42
CA ALA A 28 19.90 -18.30 -10.59
C ALA A 28 18.48 -18.82 -10.36
N ALA A 29 18.15 -19.99 -10.91
CA ALA A 29 16.83 -20.61 -10.70
C ALA A 29 16.60 -20.97 -9.23
N ALA A 30 17.60 -21.53 -8.54
CA ALA A 30 17.55 -21.81 -7.11
C ALA A 30 17.37 -20.53 -6.29
N TYR A 31 18.09 -19.45 -6.61
CA TYR A 31 17.92 -18.15 -5.96
C TYR A 31 16.52 -17.57 -6.20
N THR A 32 16.04 -17.60 -7.44
CA THR A 32 14.70 -17.08 -7.78
C THR A 32 13.59 -17.85 -7.08
N SER A 33 13.74 -19.17 -6.89
CA SER A 33 12.74 -19.99 -6.18
C SER A 33 12.63 -19.68 -4.69
N THR A 34 13.62 -19.02 -4.10
CA THR A 34 13.57 -18.57 -2.69
C THR A 34 12.90 -17.21 -2.52
N LEU A 35 12.66 -16.47 -3.61
CA LEU A 35 11.99 -15.18 -3.56
C LEU A 35 10.48 -15.38 -3.36
N THR A 36 9.94 -14.80 -2.29
CA THR A 36 8.51 -14.77 -2.07
C THR A 36 7.88 -13.70 -2.97
N TYR A 37 6.88 -14.08 -3.76
CA TYR A 37 6.11 -13.13 -4.53
C TYR A 37 5.35 -12.21 -3.58
N SER A 38 5.37 -10.91 -3.86
CA SER A 38 4.61 -9.90 -3.14
C SER A 38 3.64 -9.22 -4.11
N TYR A 39 2.38 -9.28 -3.76
CA TYR A 39 1.31 -8.62 -4.49
C TYR A 39 0.92 -7.36 -3.74
N THR A 40 0.67 -6.28 -4.45
CA THR A 40 0.30 -5.00 -3.84
C THR A 40 -1.08 -4.59 -4.33
N SER A 41 -1.98 -4.39 -3.39
CA SER A 41 -3.29 -3.79 -3.63
C SER A 41 -3.25 -2.33 -3.20
N SER A 42 -3.81 -1.43 -4.01
CA SER A 42 -3.79 0.00 -3.74
C SER A 42 -5.18 0.61 -3.84
N SER A 43 -5.46 1.56 -2.92
CA SER A 43 -6.68 2.35 -2.92
C SER A 43 -6.39 3.83 -2.71
N ARG A 44 -7.31 4.71 -3.12
CA ARG A 44 -7.22 6.15 -2.91
C ARG A 44 -8.46 6.70 -2.23
N LEU A 45 -8.22 7.50 -1.21
CA LEU A 45 -9.24 8.14 -0.39
C LEU A 45 -9.17 9.66 -0.55
N TYR A 46 -10.33 10.27 -0.66
CA TYR A 46 -10.49 11.72 -0.66
C TYR A 46 -11.05 12.16 0.70
N VAL A 47 -10.37 13.10 1.35
CA VAL A 47 -10.82 13.68 2.62
C VAL A 47 -11.46 15.02 2.33
N SER A 48 -12.73 15.19 2.71
CA SER A 48 -13.45 16.47 2.63
C SER A 48 -13.91 16.90 4.01
N MET A 49 -13.83 18.20 4.29
CA MET A 49 -14.42 18.77 5.49
C MET A 49 -15.81 19.30 5.19
N ALA A 50 -16.74 19.03 6.07
CA ALA A 50 -18.07 19.62 6.01
C ALA A 50 -17.95 21.12 6.34
N THR A 51 -18.23 21.95 5.35
CA THR A 51 -18.25 23.42 5.47
C THR A 51 -19.58 23.93 4.95
N GLY A 52 -19.94 25.16 5.31
CA GLY A 52 -21.19 25.78 4.88
C GLY A 52 -21.41 25.79 3.37
N THR A 53 -22.48 26.42 2.92
CA THR A 53 -22.96 26.38 1.52
C THR A 53 -22.30 27.44 0.61
N SER A 54 -21.38 28.27 1.14
CA SER A 54 -20.73 29.29 0.36
C SER A 54 -19.40 28.81 -0.28
N VAL A 55 -18.99 29.47 -1.36
CA VAL A 55 -17.69 29.19 -2.02
C VAL A 55 -16.52 29.47 -1.07
N SER A 56 -16.66 30.49 -0.20
CA SER A 56 -15.66 30.83 0.82
C SER A 56 -15.49 29.71 1.85
N ASP A 57 -16.61 29.10 2.28
CA ASP A 57 -16.62 28.00 3.24
C ASP A 57 -15.96 26.75 2.62
N ALA A 58 -16.26 26.47 1.36
CA ALA A 58 -15.62 25.36 0.63
C ALA A 58 -14.09 25.52 0.53
N TYR A 59 -13.61 26.73 0.29
CA TYR A 59 -12.18 27.04 0.27
C TYR A 59 -11.53 26.84 1.64
N GLN A 60 -12.13 27.36 2.69
CA GLN A 60 -11.65 27.19 4.06
C GLN A 60 -11.64 25.72 4.49
N GLY A 61 -12.67 24.96 4.13
CA GLY A 61 -12.73 23.52 4.38
C GLY A 61 -11.63 22.73 3.68
N ASN A 62 -11.32 23.09 2.43
CA ASN A 62 -10.23 22.44 1.71
C ASN A 62 -8.86 22.73 2.36
N MET A 63 -8.64 23.98 2.79
CA MET A 63 -7.41 24.34 3.52
C MET A 63 -7.29 23.60 4.85
N ALA A 64 -8.39 23.48 5.60
CA ALA A 64 -8.43 22.73 6.85
C ALA A 64 -8.17 21.23 6.63
N ALA A 65 -8.76 20.64 5.58
CA ALA A 65 -8.52 19.27 5.20
C ALA A 65 -7.05 19.00 4.84
N GLN A 66 -6.42 19.89 4.08
CA GLN A 66 -4.99 19.78 3.75
C GLN A 66 -4.08 19.79 4.98
N GLN A 67 -4.38 20.63 5.97
CA GLN A 67 -3.60 20.68 7.21
C GLN A 67 -3.73 19.40 8.05
N ARG A 68 -4.90 18.75 8.02
CA ARG A 68 -5.18 17.53 8.79
C ARG A 68 -4.78 16.24 8.09
N VAL A 69 -4.59 16.27 6.76
CA VAL A 69 -4.28 15.06 5.96
C VAL A 69 -3.09 14.29 6.51
N THR A 70 -2.04 14.99 6.97
CA THR A 70 -0.86 14.33 7.56
C THR A 70 -1.22 13.54 8.84
N SER A 71 -2.12 14.07 9.65
CA SER A 71 -2.61 13.36 10.86
C SER A 71 -3.44 12.14 10.49
N TYR A 72 -4.30 12.26 9.48
CA TYR A 72 -5.10 11.14 8.99
C TYR A 72 -4.26 10.03 8.37
N VAL A 73 -3.19 10.36 7.66
CA VAL A 73 -2.23 9.37 7.14
C VAL A 73 -1.63 8.52 8.26
N ASN A 74 -1.30 9.14 9.40
CA ASN A 74 -0.79 8.40 10.57
C ASN A 74 -1.87 7.55 11.24
N LEU A 75 -3.13 7.97 11.17
CA LEU A 75 -4.25 7.21 11.74
C LEU A 75 -4.55 5.92 10.95
N VAL A 76 -4.28 5.89 9.64
CA VAL A 76 -4.49 4.68 8.81
C VAL A 76 -3.77 3.47 9.38
N THR A 77 -2.52 3.64 9.84
CA THR A 77 -1.70 2.56 10.41
C THR A 77 -1.72 2.54 11.94
N SER A 78 -2.72 3.19 12.57
CA SER A 78 -2.87 3.19 14.02
C SER A 78 -3.20 1.79 14.55
N GLU A 79 -2.80 1.51 15.78
CA GLU A 79 -3.08 0.23 16.45
C GLU A 79 -4.58 -0.10 16.46
N ARG A 80 -5.45 0.91 16.60
CA ARG A 80 -6.90 0.74 16.61
C ARG A 80 -7.42 0.24 15.27
N VAL A 81 -7.03 0.86 14.16
CA VAL A 81 -7.40 0.41 12.80
C VAL A 81 -6.86 -0.99 12.54
N MET A 82 -5.60 -1.24 12.88
CA MET A 82 -4.99 -2.56 12.66
C MET A 82 -5.67 -3.66 13.49
N ALA A 83 -6.06 -3.36 14.73
CA ALA A 83 -6.79 -4.31 15.58
C ALA A 83 -8.18 -4.63 15.00
N GLY A 84 -8.93 -3.64 14.50
CA GLY A 84 -10.20 -3.84 13.82
C GLY A 84 -10.07 -4.74 12.59
N VAL A 85 -9.09 -4.46 11.72
CA VAL A 85 -8.82 -5.30 10.53
C VAL A 85 -8.48 -6.75 10.92
N ILE A 86 -7.68 -6.95 11.97
CA ILE A 86 -7.33 -8.29 12.45
C ILE A 86 -8.57 -9.04 12.95
N GLU A 87 -9.45 -8.35 13.67
CA GLU A 87 -10.70 -8.92 14.19
C GLU A 87 -11.66 -9.26 13.03
N ASP A 88 -11.87 -8.35 12.09
CA ASP A 88 -12.77 -8.54 10.95
C ASP A 88 -12.36 -9.70 10.04
N LEU A 89 -11.08 -9.79 9.73
CA LEU A 89 -10.53 -10.82 8.84
C LEU A 89 -10.00 -12.05 9.56
N GLN A 90 -10.07 -12.07 10.91
CA GLN A 90 -9.56 -13.15 11.76
C GLN A 90 -8.11 -13.54 11.46
N LEU A 91 -7.25 -12.52 11.28
CA LEU A 91 -5.86 -12.71 10.91
C LEU A 91 -5.04 -13.19 12.13
N ASP A 92 -4.18 -14.18 11.93
CA ASP A 92 -3.22 -14.64 12.95
C ASP A 92 -1.93 -13.79 12.89
N THR A 93 -2.05 -12.51 13.26
CA THR A 93 -0.95 -11.55 13.22
C THR A 93 -1.09 -10.49 14.31
N THR A 94 -0.07 -9.67 14.51
CA THR A 94 -0.12 -8.55 15.46
C THR A 94 -0.36 -7.23 14.72
N PRO A 95 -0.98 -6.22 15.38
CA PRO A 95 -1.19 -4.90 14.77
C PRO A 95 0.09 -4.27 14.20
N ALA A 96 1.22 -4.41 14.90
CA ALA A 96 2.51 -3.90 14.44
C ALA A 96 3.04 -4.64 13.20
N ALA A 97 2.86 -5.96 13.12
CA ALA A 97 3.25 -6.74 11.96
C ALA A 97 2.39 -6.38 10.74
N LEU A 98 1.06 -6.28 10.92
CA LEU A 98 0.15 -5.86 9.86
C LEU A 98 0.49 -4.45 9.37
N ALA A 99 0.70 -3.48 10.26
CA ALA A 99 1.08 -2.12 9.90
C ALA A 99 2.36 -2.06 9.04
N SER A 100 3.31 -2.99 9.23
CA SER A 100 4.54 -3.04 8.44
C SER A 100 4.32 -3.45 6.97
N THR A 101 3.21 -4.10 6.64
CA THR A 101 2.83 -4.49 5.27
C THR A 101 2.06 -3.39 4.54
N ILE A 102 1.71 -2.31 5.25
CA ILE A 102 0.91 -1.20 4.74
C ILE A 102 1.78 0.01 4.53
N THR A 103 1.72 0.57 3.34
CA THR A 103 2.36 1.84 2.99
C THR A 103 1.30 2.88 2.72
N THR A 104 1.39 3.99 3.45
CA THR A 104 0.53 5.16 3.24
C THR A 104 1.29 6.24 2.51
N SER A 105 0.61 6.95 1.63
CA SER A 105 1.16 8.08 0.88
C SER A 105 0.16 9.22 0.80
N PHE A 106 0.65 10.42 0.70
CA PHE A 106 -0.18 11.59 0.39
C PHE A 106 0.57 12.51 -0.56
N ALA A 107 -0.17 13.19 -1.44
CA ALA A 107 0.41 14.21 -2.30
C ALA A 107 0.32 15.58 -1.60
N PRO A 108 1.44 16.29 -1.41
CA PRO A 108 1.44 17.63 -0.80
C PRO A 108 0.44 18.56 -1.50
N ALA A 109 -0.22 19.41 -0.72
CA ALA A 109 -1.26 20.33 -1.19
C ALA A 109 -2.51 19.67 -1.81
N THR A 110 -2.70 18.37 -1.56
CA THR A 110 -3.93 17.66 -1.91
C THR A 110 -4.59 17.07 -0.67
N VAL A 111 -5.81 16.61 -0.84
CA VAL A 111 -6.59 15.92 0.19
C VAL A 111 -6.74 14.42 -0.11
N LEU A 112 -5.83 13.89 -0.92
CA LEU A 112 -5.80 12.49 -1.32
C LEU A 112 -4.83 11.71 -0.45
N ILE A 113 -5.30 10.59 0.09
CA ILE A 113 -4.50 9.60 0.82
C ILE A 113 -4.47 8.32 -0.02
N GLY A 114 -3.28 7.84 -0.32
CA GLY A 114 -3.06 6.53 -0.94
C GLY A 114 -2.73 5.51 0.12
N ILE A 115 -3.34 4.34 0.05
CA ILE A 115 -3.08 3.17 0.89
C ILE A 115 -2.65 2.04 -0.04
N SER A 116 -1.52 1.42 0.27
CA SER A 116 -1.00 0.25 -0.47
C SER A 116 -0.68 -0.85 0.52
N VAL A 117 -1.25 -2.01 0.31
CA VAL A 117 -1.07 -3.21 1.14
C VAL A 117 -0.32 -4.25 0.34
N SER A 118 0.72 -4.82 0.92
CA SER A 118 1.53 -5.88 0.31
C SER A 118 1.33 -7.19 1.05
N ASP A 119 0.95 -8.24 0.29
CA ASP A 119 0.77 -9.59 0.82
C ASP A 119 1.30 -10.65 -0.17
N THR A 120 1.41 -11.89 0.27
CA THR A 120 1.85 -13.02 -0.55
C THR A 120 0.80 -13.48 -1.55
N THR A 121 -0.47 -13.12 -1.35
CA THR A 121 -1.58 -13.43 -2.25
C THR A 121 -2.35 -12.17 -2.64
N PRO A 122 -2.80 -12.06 -3.89
CA PRO A 122 -3.51 -10.88 -4.37
C PRO A 122 -4.87 -10.70 -3.66
N ASP A 123 -5.57 -11.80 -3.37
CA ASP A 123 -6.87 -11.76 -2.73
C ASP A 123 -6.78 -11.26 -1.28
N ASN A 124 -5.76 -11.71 -0.52
CA ASN A 124 -5.52 -11.19 0.83
C ASN A 124 -5.10 -9.72 0.81
N ALA A 125 -4.19 -9.33 -0.09
CA ALA A 125 -3.77 -7.93 -0.22
C ALA A 125 -4.98 -7.01 -0.44
N ARG A 126 -5.92 -7.44 -1.30
CA ARG A 126 -7.15 -6.72 -1.56
C ARG A 126 -8.10 -6.70 -0.36
N ALA A 127 -8.35 -7.86 0.25
CA ALA A 127 -9.24 -7.96 1.41
C ALA A 127 -8.73 -7.11 2.60
N ILE A 128 -7.42 -7.14 2.86
CA ILE A 128 -6.81 -6.31 3.90
C ILE A 128 -6.93 -4.83 3.56
N ASN A 129 -6.70 -4.44 2.29
CA ASN A 129 -6.83 -3.04 1.87
C ASN A 129 -8.27 -2.53 2.05
N ASP A 130 -9.28 -3.30 1.62
CA ASP A 130 -10.70 -2.94 1.78
C ASP A 130 -11.08 -2.84 3.27
N ALA A 131 -10.62 -3.75 4.12
CA ALA A 131 -10.85 -3.70 5.56
C ALA A 131 -10.18 -2.48 6.22
N VAL A 132 -8.93 -2.18 5.86
CA VAL A 132 -8.22 -0.98 6.35
C VAL A 132 -8.99 0.30 5.98
N VAL A 133 -9.48 0.39 4.75
CA VAL A 133 -10.28 1.53 4.29
C VAL A 133 -11.57 1.67 5.09
N THR A 134 -12.24 0.56 5.39
CA THR A 134 -13.49 0.54 6.16
C THR A 134 -13.24 0.97 7.60
N GLU A 135 -12.33 0.33 8.29
CA GLU A 135 -11.96 0.64 9.68
C GLU A 135 -11.47 2.08 9.84
N PHE A 136 -10.65 2.55 8.91
CA PHE A 136 -10.18 3.94 8.91
C PHE A 136 -11.35 4.94 8.74
N ARG A 137 -12.30 4.67 7.85
CA ARG A 137 -13.48 5.53 7.67
C ARG A 137 -14.33 5.58 8.93
N ASP A 138 -14.53 4.44 9.57
CA ASP A 138 -15.33 4.36 10.80
C ASP A 138 -14.63 5.08 11.96
N LEU A 139 -13.32 4.94 12.08
CA LEU A 139 -12.54 5.71 13.05
C LEU A 139 -12.62 7.23 12.81
N VAL A 140 -12.49 7.69 11.56
CA VAL A 140 -12.62 9.12 11.23
C VAL A 140 -14.04 9.61 11.52
N ASN A 141 -15.08 8.86 11.16
CA ASN A 141 -16.46 9.20 11.46
C ASN A 141 -16.69 9.32 12.97
N GLU A 142 -16.13 8.43 13.78
CA GLU A 142 -16.24 8.48 15.24
C GLU A 142 -15.55 9.73 15.84
N ILE A 143 -14.31 10.01 15.39
CA ILE A 143 -13.53 11.15 15.91
C ILE A 143 -14.15 12.48 15.51
N GLU A 144 -14.67 12.61 14.29
CA GLU A 144 -15.18 13.87 13.74
C GLU A 144 -16.66 14.10 14.05
N THR A 145 -17.37 13.14 14.65
CA THR A 145 -18.76 13.34 15.11
C THR A 145 -18.74 13.96 16.50
N THR A 146 -19.08 15.24 16.57
CA THR A 146 -19.01 16.03 17.82
C THR A 146 -20.23 15.81 18.71
N GLU A 147 -21.38 15.40 18.14
CA GLU A 147 -22.61 15.14 18.85
C GLU A 147 -23.29 13.88 18.33
N ILE A 148 -23.98 13.14 19.21
CA ILE A 148 -24.72 11.96 18.84
C ILE A 148 -25.83 12.31 17.83
N GLY A 149 -25.72 11.78 16.60
CA GLY A 149 -26.66 12.01 15.51
C GLY A 149 -26.34 13.21 14.61
N ALA A 150 -25.25 13.93 14.86
CA ALA A 150 -24.74 14.97 13.96
C ALA A 150 -23.96 14.35 12.77
N ALA A 151 -23.91 15.07 11.65
CA ALA A 151 -23.04 14.68 10.54
C ALA A 151 -21.57 14.90 10.93
N PRO A 152 -20.65 13.97 10.57
CA PRO A 152 -19.23 14.15 10.88
C PRO A 152 -18.67 15.39 10.19
N ALA A 153 -17.76 16.10 10.87
CA ALA A 153 -17.12 17.32 10.36
C ALA A 153 -16.17 17.01 9.19
N ALA A 154 -15.61 15.80 9.13
CA ALA A 154 -14.84 15.31 8.01
C ALA A 154 -15.48 14.06 7.43
N LYS A 155 -15.41 13.91 6.08
CA LYS A 155 -15.90 12.74 5.36
C LYS A 155 -14.79 12.16 4.50
N VAL A 156 -14.57 10.86 4.65
CA VAL A 156 -13.64 10.10 3.81
C VAL A 156 -14.45 9.36 2.75
N THR A 157 -14.09 9.60 1.49
CA THR A 157 -14.75 8.97 0.33
C THR A 157 -13.70 8.18 -0.47
N VAL A 158 -14.02 6.94 -0.81
CA VAL A 158 -13.17 6.12 -1.69
C VAL A 158 -13.32 6.64 -3.13
N VAL A 159 -12.20 7.00 -3.73
CA VAL A 159 -12.14 7.45 -5.14
C VAL A 159 -11.77 6.27 -6.03
N ASP A 160 -10.73 5.55 -5.65
CA ASP A 160 -10.30 4.34 -6.33
C ASP A 160 -10.37 3.17 -5.32
N PRO A 161 -11.20 2.15 -5.56
CA PRO A 161 -11.25 0.96 -4.71
C PRO A 161 -9.97 0.12 -4.84
N ALA A 162 -9.78 -0.80 -3.91
CA ALA A 162 -8.67 -1.75 -3.91
C ALA A 162 -8.62 -2.58 -5.21
N THR A 163 -7.45 -2.58 -5.86
CA THR A 163 -7.21 -3.30 -7.12
C THR A 163 -6.10 -4.31 -6.97
#